data_237ada61ec325dae3c06ddc157a8a8ae
#
_entry.id   237ada61ec325dae3c06ddc157a8a8ae
#
_cell.length_a   1.000
_cell.length_b   1.000
_cell.length_c   1.000
_cell.angle_alpha   90.00
_cell.angle_beta   90.00
_cell.angle_gamma   90.00
#
_symmetry.space_group_name_H-M   'P 1'
#
loop_
_entity.id
_entity.type
_entity.pdbx_description
1 polymer ?
#
loop_
_entity_poly.entity_id
_entity_poly.type
_entity_poly.pdbx_seq_one_letter_code
_entity_poly.pdbx_strand_id
1 'polypeptide(L)'
;MSLFGAFWDLDPNPVGTDNFGNNKGLFYNLEWTPKGVLHIGAWDAWEAKQYAHYCGSNSIFLEANPNSYLRFKNEIEQFGQKIYNFAAWNVDDLEMKLYCPPYNPDSSSLLEQNGDVVMTKTITIKSLFEREKLNFSNYDLLNIDTEGAELQVLEGIGDEIRNFTYIIIEVSDLGSEFETKVHEYLTNQGFYLYKESTHHRSSVNGKMFCDKLYKLI
;
A
#
# COMPACT_ATOMS: atom_id res chain seq x y z
N MET A 1 -15.35 -8.43 4.08
CA MET A 1 -15.01 -7.99 5.45
C MET A 1 -13.50 -7.95 5.47
N SER A 2 -12.92 -6.76 5.24
CA SER A 2 -11.47 -6.58 5.18
C SER A 2 -10.85 -7.06 6.48
N LEU A 3 -9.93 -8.02 6.40
CA LEU A 3 -9.22 -8.61 7.54
C LEU A 3 -8.07 -7.72 8.02
N PHE A 4 -7.94 -6.52 7.47
CA PHE A 4 -6.90 -5.57 7.83
C PHE A 4 -7.23 -4.95 9.18
N GLY A 5 -6.86 -5.65 10.23
CA GLY A 5 -6.81 -5.11 11.57
C GLY A 5 -6.01 -3.82 11.57
N ALA A 6 -6.63 -2.75 12.06
CA ALA A 6 -6.15 -1.39 12.12
C ALA A 6 -4.63 -1.29 12.17
N PHE A 7 -4.02 -0.66 11.15
CA PHE A 7 -2.61 -0.25 11.18
C PHE A 7 -2.32 0.54 12.46
N TRP A 8 -3.34 1.23 12.93
CA TRP A 8 -3.33 2.06 14.12
C TRP A 8 -4.52 1.66 14.97
N ASP A 9 -4.27 1.23 16.19
CA ASP A 9 -5.32 1.03 17.16
C ASP A 9 -5.91 2.41 17.50
N LEU A 10 -6.97 2.81 16.79
CA LEU A 10 -7.72 4.05 17.08
C LEU A 10 -8.65 3.88 18.28
N ASP A 11 -8.69 2.71 18.90
CA ASP A 11 -9.41 2.53 20.14
C ASP A 11 -8.58 3.17 21.25
N PRO A 12 -9.08 4.26 21.89
CA PRO A 12 -8.44 4.82 23.07
C PRO A 12 -8.44 3.84 24.27
N ASN A 13 -9.05 2.68 24.13
CA ASN A 13 -8.96 1.52 24.98
C ASN A 13 -8.30 0.35 24.24
N PRO A 14 -6.97 0.20 24.28
CA PRO A 14 -6.30 -0.90 23.63
C PRO A 14 -6.48 -2.25 24.37
N VAL A 15 -7.70 -2.58 24.70
CA VAL A 15 -8.12 -3.88 25.26
C VAL A 15 -8.72 -4.75 24.17
N GLY A 16 -8.25 -4.59 22.96
CA GLY A 16 -8.57 -5.43 21.84
C GLY A 16 -7.45 -6.41 21.54
N THR A 17 -7.26 -7.40 22.39
CA THR A 17 -6.92 -8.70 21.83
C THR A 17 -8.09 -9.04 20.93
N ASP A 18 -7.82 -9.27 19.62
CA ASP A 18 -8.73 -10.05 18.82
C ASP A 18 -9.09 -11.32 19.64
N ASN A 19 -10.21 -11.97 19.33
CA ASN A 19 -10.65 -13.18 20.02
C ASN A 19 -9.65 -14.35 19.94
N PHE A 20 -8.45 -14.13 19.41
CA PHE A 20 -7.36 -15.07 19.17
C PHE A 20 -6.06 -14.72 19.89
N GLY A 21 -6.01 -13.64 20.68
CA GLY A 21 -4.85 -13.31 21.53
C GLY A 21 -3.63 -12.78 20.79
N ASN A 22 -3.73 -12.45 19.50
CA ASN A 22 -2.63 -11.94 18.71
C ASN A 22 -3.06 -10.70 17.91
N ASN A 23 -2.14 -9.82 17.73
CA ASN A 23 -2.05 -8.69 16.82
C ASN A 23 -2.55 -7.34 17.32
N LYS A 24 -1.65 -6.77 18.00
CA LYS A 24 -1.50 -5.33 18.05
C LYS A 24 -0.94 -4.92 16.69
N GLY A 25 -1.58 -3.98 16.00
CA GLY A 25 -1.22 -3.58 14.64
C GLY A 25 0.28 -3.32 14.44
N LEU A 26 0.76 -3.27 13.21
CA LEU A 26 2.17 -3.11 12.88
C LEU A 26 2.84 -1.93 13.60
N PHE A 27 2.08 -0.88 13.89
CA PHE A 27 2.54 0.32 14.61
C PHE A 27 2.30 0.31 16.11
N TYR A 28 1.77 -0.77 16.66
CA TYR A 28 1.57 -0.86 18.10
C TYR A 28 2.90 -0.67 18.88
N ASN A 29 2.89 0.19 19.89
CA ASN A 29 4.05 0.61 20.67
C ASN A 29 5.16 1.31 19.87
N LEU A 30 4.82 1.85 18.69
CA LEU A 30 5.75 2.69 17.96
C LEU A 30 5.54 4.14 18.41
N GLU A 31 6.50 4.73 19.09
CA GLU A 31 6.52 6.16 19.43
C GLU A 31 6.90 6.99 18.21
N TRP A 32 6.06 6.93 17.16
CA TRP A 32 6.28 7.63 15.92
C TRP A 32 4.93 7.94 15.26
N THR A 33 4.85 9.09 14.62
CA THR A 33 3.68 9.54 13.86
C THR A 33 4.12 9.99 12.49
N PRO A 34 3.48 9.54 11.40
CA PRO A 34 3.86 9.96 10.06
C PRO A 34 3.61 11.45 9.87
N LYS A 35 4.53 12.12 9.19
CA LYS A 35 4.34 13.48 8.72
C LYS A 35 3.54 13.53 7.42
N GLY A 36 3.53 12.44 6.67
CA GLY A 36 2.76 12.26 5.45
C GLY A 36 2.85 10.82 4.95
N VAL A 37 1.83 10.40 4.23
CA VAL A 37 1.67 9.03 3.73
C VAL A 37 1.55 9.02 2.21
N LEU A 38 2.29 8.13 1.56
CA LEU A 38 2.05 7.69 0.19
C LEU A 38 1.47 6.28 0.24
N HIS A 39 0.22 6.11 -0.21
CA HIS A 39 -0.49 4.84 -0.25
C HIS A 39 -0.75 4.41 -1.69
N ILE A 40 -0.24 3.26 -2.08
CA ILE A 40 -0.30 2.71 -3.42
C ILE A 40 -1.12 1.42 -3.38
N GLY A 41 -2.22 1.36 -4.15
CA GLY A 41 -3.24 0.32 -4.07
C GLY A 41 -4.32 0.69 -3.06
N ALA A 42 -5.02 1.79 -3.33
CA ALA A 42 -5.91 2.39 -2.33
C ALA A 42 -7.24 1.65 -2.14
N TRP A 43 -7.69 0.95 -3.15
CA TRP A 43 -9.02 0.34 -3.21
C TRP A 43 -10.12 1.26 -2.63
N ASP A 44 -10.66 0.93 -1.44
CA ASP A 44 -11.68 1.74 -0.74
C ASP A 44 -11.09 2.79 0.21
N ALA A 45 -9.75 2.76 0.38
CA ALA A 45 -8.96 3.70 1.19
C ALA A 45 -9.57 4.00 2.57
N TRP A 46 -10.07 2.98 3.24
CA TRP A 46 -10.64 3.14 4.59
C TRP A 46 -9.63 3.75 5.59
N GLU A 47 -8.34 3.65 5.32
CA GLU A 47 -7.25 4.27 6.08
C GLU A 47 -7.22 5.81 5.94
N ALA A 48 -7.90 6.39 4.95
CA ALA A 48 -7.89 7.83 4.72
C ALA A 48 -8.29 8.63 5.97
N LYS A 49 -9.30 8.15 6.70
CA LYS A 49 -9.72 8.74 7.97
C LYS A 49 -8.62 8.64 9.04
N GLN A 50 -7.91 7.53 9.08
CA GLN A 50 -6.82 7.32 10.04
C GLN A 50 -5.64 8.23 9.72
N TYR A 51 -5.23 8.30 8.45
CA TYR A 51 -4.17 9.20 8.02
C TYR A 51 -4.53 10.67 8.29
N ALA A 52 -5.80 11.05 8.07
CA ALA A 52 -6.27 12.40 8.41
C ALA A 52 -6.12 12.73 9.90
N HIS A 53 -6.29 11.74 10.77
CA HIS A 53 -6.08 11.91 12.21
C HIS A 53 -4.60 12.16 12.57
N TYR A 54 -3.66 11.46 11.91
CA TYR A 54 -2.23 11.52 12.25
C TYR A 54 -1.46 12.61 11.52
N CYS A 55 -1.69 12.78 10.23
CA CYS A 55 -0.94 13.74 9.39
C CYS A 55 -1.82 14.73 8.62
N GLY A 56 -3.10 14.87 9.04
CA GLY A 56 -4.03 15.81 8.41
C GLY A 56 -4.29 15.48 6.94
N SER A 57 -4.23 16.48 6.09
CA SER A 57 -4.43 16.31 4.64
C SER A 57 -3.18 15.80 3.90
N ASN A 58 -2.07 15.52 4.61
CA ASN A 58 -0.80 15.20 3.96
C ASN A 58 -0.70 13.71 3.61
N SER A 59 -1.66 13.22 2.83
CA SER A 59 -1.65 11.85 2.30
C SER A 59 -2.01 11.84 0.82
N ILE A 60 -1.36 10.95 0.10
CA ILE A 60 -1.56 10.71 -1.33
C ILE A 60 -1.90 9.24 -1.52
N PHE A 61 -2.91 9.01 -2.34
CA PHE A 61 -3.36 7.68 -2.72
C PHE A 61 -3.21 7.48 -4.23
N LEU A 62 -2.83 6.28 -4.64
CA LEU A 62 -2.93 5.80 -6.01
C LEU A 62 -3.88 4.61 -6.06
N GLU A 63 -4.78 4.64 -7.03
CA GLU A 63 -5.70 3.54 -7.33
C GLU A 63 -5.70 3.26 -8.82
N ALA A 64 -5.34 2.02 -9.17
CA ALA A 64 -5.22 1.58 -10.56
C ALA A 64 -6.59 1.34 -11.21
N ASN A 65 -7.57 0.85 -10.43
CA ASN A 65 -8.91 0.56 -10.92
C ASN A 65 -9.72 1.86 -11.09
N PRO A 66 -10.07 2.26 -12.30
CA PRO A 66 -10.83 3.50 -12.52
C PRO A 66 -12.21 3.48 -11.87
N ASN A 67 -12.83 2.31 -11.69
CA ASN A 67 -14.12 2.18 -11.04
C ASN A 67 -14.00 2.41 -9.53
N SER A 68 -13.00 1.82 -8.87
CA SER A 68 -12.71 2.05 -7.45
C SER A 68 -12.33 3.52 -7.22
N TYR A 69 -11.46 4.07 -8.05
CA TYR A 69 -11.10 5.50 -7.99
C TYR A 69 -12.34 6.41 -8.03
N LEU A 70 -13.23 6.23 -9.02
CA LEU A 70 -14.44 7.05 -9.16
C LEU A 70 -15.39 6.88 -7.97
N ARG A 71 -15.47 5.67 -7.44
CA ARG A 71 -16.35 5.35 -6.31
C ARG A 71 -15.88 6.01 -5.01
N PHE A 72 -14.59 5.94 -4.70
CA PHE A 72 -14.06 6.31 -3.39
C PHE A 72 -13.36 7.68 -3.34
N LYS A 73 -13.15 8.32 -4.50
CA LYS A 73 -12.47 9.61 -4.59
C LYS A 73 -13.02 10.66 -3.60
N ASN A 74 -14.33 10.83 -3.56
CA ASN A 74 -14.95 11.84 -2.68
C ASN A 74 -14.76 11.52 -1.20
N GLU A 75 -14.69 10.23 -0.84
CA GLU A 75 -14.46 9.77 0.54
C GLU A 75 -13.05 10.09 1.02
N ILE A 76 -12.07 10.10 0.10
CA ILE A 76 -10.69 10.48 0.38
C ILE A 76 -10.55 12.00 0.40
N GLU A 77 -11.06 12.68 -0.62
CA GLU A 77 -10.91 14.11 -0.80
C GLU A 77 -11.65 14.94 0.29
N GLN A 78 -12.68 14.39 0.96
CA GLN A 78 -13.34 15.05 2.09
C GLN A 78 -12.39 15.37 3.27
N PHE A 79 -11.28 14.63 3.38
CA PHE A 79 -10.23 14.88 4.37
C PHE A 79 -9.12 15.83 3.85
N GLY A 80 -9.29 16.40 2.65
CA GLY A 80 -8.28 17.24 2.00
C GLY A 80 -7.10 16.47 1.43
N GLN A 81 -7.16 15.15 1.40
CA GLN A 81 -6.15 14.25 0.84
C GLN A 81 -6.32 14.13 -0.68
N LYS A 82 -5.31 13.60 -1.36
CA LYS A 82 -5.31 13.47 -2.82
C LYS A 82 -5.33 12.01 -3.23
N ILE A 83 -6.06 11.72 -4.30
CA ILE A 83 -6.04 10.42 -4.97
C ILE A 83 -5.82 10.59 -6.47
N TYR A 84 -5.04 9.69 -7.06
CA TYR A 84 -4.73 9.66 -8.49
C TYR A 84 -5.08 8.30 -9.08
N ASN A 85 -5.70 8.31 -10.28
CA ASN A 85 -6.03 7.07 -10.99
C ASN A 85 -4.89 6.68 -11.92
N PHE A 86 -3.95 5.94 -11.38
CA PHE A 86 -2.83 5.33 -12.08
C PHE A 86 -2.44 4.02 -11.43
N ALA A 87 -1.91 3.10 -12.24
CA ALA A 87 -1.16 1.96 -11.75
C ALA A 87 0.29 2.40 -11.50
N ALA A 88 0.74 2.36 -10.25
CA ALA A 88 2.15 2.60 -9.95
C ALA A 88 3.01 1.48 -10.55
N TRP A 89 4.05 1.84 -11.29
CA TRP A 89 4.91 0.92 -12.04
C TRP A 89 6.33 1.50 -12.20
N ASN A 90 7.23 0.75 -12.82
CA ASN A 90 8.60 1.21 -13.10
C ASN A 90 8.78 1.91 -14.47
N VAL A 91 7.71 2.00 -15.26
CA VAL A 91 7.68 2.68 -16.58
C VAL A 91 6.40 3.50 -16.69
N ASP A 92 6.53 4.73 -17.20
CA ASP A 92 5.41 5.64 -17.41
C ASP A 92 4.62 5.32 -18.68
N ASP A 93 3.37 5.74 -18.67
CA ASP A 93 2.50 5.86 -19.84
C ASP A 93 2.18 4.54 -20.58
N LEU A 94 2.41 3.38 -19.96
CA LEU A 94 1.94 2.12 -20.52
C LEU A 94 0.44 1.98 -20.27
N GLU A 95 -0.29 1.50 -21.28
CA GLU A 95 -1.65 1.00 -21.10
C GLU A 95 -1.58 -0.49 -20.75
N MET A 96 -2.02 -0.84 -19.55
CA MET A 96 -2.00 -2.20 -19.04
C MET A 96 -3.41 -2.69 -18.70
N LYS A 97 -3.57 -4.01 -18.80
CA LYS A 97 -4.78 -4.69 -18.31
C LYS A 97 -4.69 -4.83 -16.79
N LEU A 98 -5.73 -4.40 -16.11
CA LEU A 98 -5.96 -4.68 -14.70
C LEU A 98 -7.07 -5.72 -14.60
N TYR A 99 -6.79 -6.83 -13.93
CA TYR A 99 -7.70 -7.95 -13.74
C TYR A 99 -8.42 -7.78 -12.41
N CYS A 100 -9.75 -7.68 -12.45
CA CYS A 100 -10.59 -7.35 -11.30
C CYS A 100 -11.50 -8.54 -10.97
N PRO A 101 -11.21 -9.34 -9.95
CA PRO A 101 -12.07 -10.44 -9.54
C PRO A 101 -13.46 -9.95 -9.10
N PRO A 102 -14.57 -10.50 -9.63
CA PRO A 102 -15.90 -9.95 -9.41
C PRO A 102 -16.40 -10.07 -7.97
N TYR A 103 -15.86 -11.02 -7.21
CA TYR A 103 -16.24 -11.27 -5.81
C TYR A 103 -15.22 -10.76 -4.80
N ASN A 104 -14.08 -10.25 -5.25
CA ASN A 104 -13.00 -9.74 -4.42
C ASN A 104 -12.28 -8.60 -5.14
N PRO A 105 -12.94 -7.45 -5.34
CA PRO A 105 -12.40 -6.35 -6.14
C PRO A 105 -11.18 -5.65 -5.49
N ASP A 106 -10.94 -5.88 -4.20
CA ASP A 106 -9.75 -5.47 -3.47
C ASP A 106 -8.49 -6.19 -3.97
N SER A 107 -8.63 -7.41 -4.50
CA SER A 107 -7.53 -8.19 -5.09
C SER A 107 -7.34 -7.92 -6.60
N SER A 108 -7.58 -6.70 -7.06
CA SER A 108 -7.30 -6.31 -8.45
C SER A 108 -5.80 -6.26 -8.71
N SER A 109 -5.34 -6.89 -9.80
CA SER A 109 -3.91 -7.08 -10.08
C SER A 109 -3.55 -6.79 -11.53
N LEU A 110 -2.32 -6.31 -11.77
CA LEU A 110 -1.73 -6.24 -13.10
C LEU A 110 -1.23 -7.60 -13.60
N LEU A 111 -1.13 -8.58 -12.71
CA LEU A 111 -0.83 -9.97 -13.07
C LEU A 111 -2.09 -10.66 -13.54
N GLU A 112 -1.96 -11.49 -14.58
CA GLU A 112 -3.09 -12.20 -15.17
C GLU A 112 -3.77 -13.12 -14.14
N GLN A 113 -5.06 -12.89 -13.93
CA GLN A 113 -5.92 -13.71 -13.07
C GLN A 113 -7.36 -13.72 -13.62
N ASN A 114 -8.21 -14.55 -13.02
CA ASN A 114 -9.63 -14.60 -13.38
C ASN A 114 -10.34 -13.33 -12.90
N GLY A 115 -11.10 -12.70 -13.80
CA GLY A 115 -11.88 -11.50 -13.46
C GLY A 115 -12.22 -10.66 -14.67
N ASP A 116 -12.97 -9.60 -14.43
CA ASP A 116 -13.21 -8.57 -15.41
C ASP A 116 -11.91 -7.83 -15.72
N VAL A 117 -11.76 -7.32 -16.92
CA VAL A 117 -10.56 -6.60 -17.34
C VAL A 117 -10.92 -5.13 -17.58
N VAL A 118 -10.20 -4.26 -16.89
CA VAL A 118 -10.24 -2.82 -17.19
C VAL A 118 -8.86 -2.36 -17.66
N MET A 119 -8.79 -1.29 -18.43
CA MET A 119 -7.53 -0.68 -18.83
C MET A 119 -7.13 0.37 -17.80
N THR A 120 -5.85 0.38 -17.47
CA THR A 120 -5.25 1.38 -16.59
C THR A 120 -3.95 1.91 -17.20
N LYS A 121 -3.57 3.12 -16.80
CA LYS A 121 -2.34 3.76 -17.25
C LYS A 121 -1.29 3.73 -16.15
N THR A 122 -0.05 3.40 -16.52
CA THR A 122 1.03 3.36 -15.55
C THR A 122 1.68 4.72 -15.33
N ILE A 123 2.23 4.90 -14.13
CA ILE A 123 3.08 6.03 -13.76
C ILE A 123 4.16 5.58 -12.77
N THR A 124 5.37 6.09 -12.92
CA THR A 124 6.37 5.98 -11.86
C THR A 124 6.06 6.97 -10.76
N ILE A 125 6.38 6.65 -9.52
CA ILE A 125 6.13 7.56 -8.40
C ILE A 125 6.97 8.84 -8.55
N LYS A 126 8.16 8.72 -9.11
CA LYS A 126 9.00 9.88 -9.42
C LYS A 126 8.30 10.84 -10.38
N SER A 127 7.77 10.33 -11.51
CA SER A 127 7.04 11.15 -12.49
C SER A 127 5.76 11.76 -11.92
N LEU A 128 5.03 11.04 -11.07
CA LEU A 128 3.86 11.59 -10.37
C LEU A 128 4.26 12.80 -9.51
N PHE A 129 5.32 12.65 -8.72
CA PHE A 129 5.79 13.72 -7.82
C PHE A 129 6.26 14.95 -8.60
N GLU A 130 7.00 14.76 -9.69
CA GLU A 130 7.43 15.84 -10.59
C GLU A 130 6.22 16.55 -11.22
N ARG A 131 5.28 15.80 -11.78
CA ARG A 131 4.08 16.32 -12.44
C ARG A 131 3.19 17.12 -11.50
N GLU A 132 2.96 16.61 -10.31
CA GLU A 132 2.08 17.22 -9.30
C GLU A 132 2.82 18.22 -8.39
N LYS A 133 4.12 18.46 -8.65
CA LYS A 133 5.02 19.34 -7.87
C LYS A 133 5.02 19.00 -6.38
N LEU A 134 5.05 17.71 -6.09
CA LEU A 134 5.12 17.17 -4.74
C LEU A 134 6.58 17.07 -4.31
N ASN A 135 6.81 17.07 -3.00
CA ASN A 135 8.14 16.90 -2.44
C ASN A 135 8.18 15.62 -1.60
N PHE A 136 9.05 14.68 -1.94
CA PHE A 136 9.23 13.41 -1.21
C PHE A 136 9.52 13.64 0.28
N SER A 137 10.24 14.70 0.62
CA SER A 137 10.57 15.02 2.02
C SER A 137 9.35 15.28 2.92
N ASN A 138 8.16 15.46 2.32
CA ASN A 138 6.91 15.61 3.08
C ASN A 138 6.27 14.29 3.50
N TYR A 139 6.77 13.16 2.99
CA TYR A 139 6.20 11.84 3.21
C TYR A 139 7.26 10.93 3.83
N ASP A 140 6.94 10.24 4.91
CA ASP A 140 7.84 9.35 5.61
C ASP A 140 7.25 7.98 5.91
N LEU A 141 5.99 7.76 5.51
CA LEU A 141 5.35 6.46 5.44
C LEU A 141 4.98 6.13 3.99
N LEU A 142 5.42 4.98 3.52
CA LEU A 142 5.01 4.36 2.27
C LEU A 142 4.18 3.11 2.57
N ASN A 143 2.99 3.01 1.99
CA ASN A 143 2.16 1.82 2.04
C ASN A 143 1.96 1.29 0.62
N ILE A 144 2.30 0.02 0.36
CA ILE A 144 2.20 -0.64 -0.94
C ILE A 144 1.39 -1.91 -0.79
N ASP A 145 0.26 -1.95 -1.49
CA ASP A 145 -0.63 -3.10 -1.59
C ASP A 145 -1.16 -3.16 -3.04
N THR A 146 -0.42 -3.84 -3.91
CA THR A 146 -0.67 -3.84 -5.36
C THR A 146 -0.88 -5.23 -5.95
N GLU A 147 -1.07 -6.22 -5.07
CA GLU A 147 -1.43 -7.57 -5.46
C GLU A 147 -0.46 -8.20 -6.49
N GLY A 148 0.85 -8.02 -6.22
CA GLY A 148 1.94 -8.64 -6.98
C GLY A 148 2.78 -7.70 -7.86
N ALA A 149 2.53 -6.38 -7.81
CA ALA A 149 3.31 -5.37 -8.52
C ALA A 149 4.32 -4.62 -7.63
N GLU A 150 4.51 -5.05 -6.38
CA GLU A 150 5.27 -4.35 -5.34
C GLU A 150 6.71 -4.06 -5.77
N LEU A 151 7.37 -5.04 -6.42
CA LEU A 151 8.76 -4.87 -6.87
C LEU A 151 8.86 -3.77 -7.94
N GLN A 152 7.94 -3.74 -8.90
CA GLN A 152 7.91 -2.72 -9.94
C GLN A 152 7.59 -1.34 -9.37
N VAL A 153 6.74 -1.26 -8.36
CA VAL A 153 6.48 -0.02 -7.63
C VAL A 153 7.75 0.49 -6.96
N LEU A 154 8.45 -0.38 -6.24
CA LEU A 154 9.73 -0.05 -5.58
C LEU A 154 10.78 0.45 -6.58
N GLU A 155 10.92 -0.23 -7.73
CA GLU A 155 11.79 0.19 -8.82
C GLU A 155 11.40 1.57 -9.38
N GLY A 156 10.10 1.85 -9.52
CA GLY A 156 9.56 3.13 -10.00
C GLY A 156 9.74 4.30 -9.02
N ILE A 157 9.96 4.03 -7.74
CA ILE A 157 10.34 5.02 -6.74
C ILE A 157 11.85 5.32 -6.84
N GLY A 158 12.66 4.29 -7.07
CA GLY A 158 14.10 4.40 -7.18
C GLY A 158 14.77 4.91 -5.90
N ASP A 159 15.78 5.77 -6.04
CA ASP A 159 16.56 6.30 -4.90
C ASP A 159 15.73 7.16 -3.93
N GLU A 160 14.59 7.67 -4.37
CA GLU A 160 13.67 8.46 -3.54
C GLU A 160 13.03 7.65 -2.40
N ILE A 161 13.13 6.32 -2.46
CA ILE A 161 12.63 5.42 -1.41
C ILE A 161 13.23 5.73 -0.03
N ARG A 162 14.45 6.30 0.00
CA ARG A 162 15.14 6.66 1.25
C ARG A 162 14.56 7.89 1.97
N ASN A 163 13.56 8.56 1.38
CA ASN A 163 12.80 9.58 2.08
C ASN A 163 11.81 8.98 3.10
N PHE A 164 11.46 7.70 2.94
CA PHE A 164 10.53 7.04 3.83
C PHE A 164 11.26 6.44 5.04
N THR A 165 10.74 6.73 6.24
CA THR A 165 11.22 6.13 7.49
C THR A 165 10.71 4.71 7.65
N TYR A 166 9.45 4.49 7.24
CA TYR A 166 8.79 3.19 7.29
C TYR A 166 8.13 2.87 5.95
N ILE A 167 8.17 1.60 5.60
CA ILE A 167 7.48 1.02 4.45
C ILE A 167 6.63 -0.14 4.94
N ILE A 168 5.32 -0.07 4.68
CA ILE A 168 4.43 -1.22 4.77
C ILE A 168 4.31 -1.78 3.37
N ILE A 169 4.41 -3.08 3.24
CA ILE A 169 4.26 -3.75 1.96
C ILE A 169 3.53 -5.07 2.16
N GLU A 170 2.41 -5.26 1.47
CA GLU A 170 1.79 -6.57 1.40
C GLU A 170 2.64 -7.47 0.49
N VAL A 171 2.96 -8.64 0.97
CA VAL A 171 3.68 -9.64 0.19
C VAL A 171 2.82 -10.88 0.06
N SER A 172 2.38 -11.14 -1.15
CA SER A 172 1.66 -12.35 -1.52
C SER A 172 2.64 -13.48 -1.88
N ASP A 173 2.20 -14.74 -1.73
CA ASP A 173 3.00 -15.92 -2.05
C ASP A 173 4.25 -16.09 -1.16
N LEU A 174 4.03 -16.11 0.15
CA LEU A 174 5.11 -16.22 1.14
C LEU A 174 5.97 -17.48 0.88
N GLY A 175 7.29 -17.31 1.01
CA GLY A 175 8.30 -18.32 0.68
C GLY A 175 8.69 -18.35 -0.80
N SER A 176 8.14 -17.47 -1.64
CA SER A 176 8.44 -17.40 -3.06
C SER A 176 9.71 -16.64 -3.39
N GLU A 177 10.17 -16.79 -4.62
CA GLU A 177 11.26 -15.96 -5.17
C GLU A 177 10.86 -14.47 -5.22
N PHE A 178 9.58 -14.17 -5.40
CA PHE A 178 9.07 -12.80 -5.40
C PHE A 178 9.28 -12.12 -4.05
N GLU A 179 8.87 -12.76 -2.95
CA GLU A 179 9.10 -12.27 -1.59
C GLU A 179 10.60 -12.00 -1.35
N THR A 180 11.44 -12.94 -1.77
CA THR A 180 12.90 -12.82 -1.64
C THR A 180 13.42 -11.58 -2.36
N LYS A 181 12.97 -11.33 -3.60
CA LYS A 181 13.38 -10.16 -4.39
C LYS A 181 12.95 -8.83 -3.75
N VAL A 182 11.72 -8.76 -3.23
CA VAL A 182 11.22 -7.58 -2.51
C VAL A 182 12.09 -7.32 -1.27
N HIS A 183 12.36 -8.36 -0.49
CA HIS A 183 13.21 -8.25 0.71
C HIS A 183 14.63 -7.80 0.37
N GLU A 184 15.26 -8.41 -0.63
CA GLU A 184 16.61 -8.05 -1.10
C GLU A 184 16.65 -6.61 -1.61
N TYR A 185 15.66 -6.18 -2.39
CA TYR A 185 15.58 -4.80 -2.87
C TYR A 185 15.59 -3.82 -1.68
N LEU A 186 14.69 -3.99 -0.73
CA LEU A 186 14.57 -3.10 0.43
C LEU A 186 15.82 -3.12 1.31
N THR A 187 16.41 -4.29 1.52
CA THR A 187 17.64 -4.43 2.30
C THR A 187 18.82 -3.70 1.62
N ASN A 188 18.94 -3.80 0.30
CA ASN A 188 19.95 -3.08 -0.48
C ASN A 188 19.75 -1.56 -0.44
N GLN A 189 18.52 -1.08 -0.21
CA GLN A 189 18.20 0.34 0.00
C GLN A 189 18.41 0.82 1.44
N GLY A 190 18.85 -0.05 2.36
CA GLY A 190 19.14 0.29 3.75
C GLY A 190 17.97 0.09 4.72
N PHE A 191 16.95 -0.65 4.29
CA PHE A 191 15.83 -1.02 5.17
C PHE A 191 16.06 -2.38 5.81
N TYR A 192 15.50 -2.58 7.00
CA TYR A 192 15.44 -3.90 7.63
C TYR A 192 13.99 -4.24 7.98
N LEU A 193 13.65 -5.52 7.95
CA LEU A 193 12.35 -6.00 8.40
C LEU A 193 12.19 -5.75 9.89
N TYR A 194 11.26 -4.87 10.24
CA TYR A 194 11.01 -4.47 11.63
C TYR A 194 9.92 -5.32 12.29
N LYS A 195 8.82 -5.57 11.57
CA LYS A 195 7.70 -6.41 12.00
C LYS A 195 7.03 -7.05 10.79
N GLU A 196 6.27 -8.09 11.04
CA GLU A 196 5.30 -8.64 10.07
C GLU A 196 3.96 -8.93 10.76
N SER A 197 2.88 -8.87 9.98
CA SER A 197 1.54 -9.22 10.44
C SER A 197 1.37 -10.74 10.52
N THR A 198 0.22 -11.20 11.00
CA THR A 198 -0.16 -12.61 10.87
C THR A 198 -0.30 -12.99 9.40
N HIS A 199 0.09 -14.24 9.11
CA HIS A 199 -0.05 -14.78 7.77
C HIS A 199 -1.52 -15.15 7.49
N HIS A 200 -2.02 -14.71 6.36
CA HIS A 200 -3.36 -14.97 5.87
C HIS A 200 -3.32 -15.81 4.60
N ARG A 201 -4.43 -16.45 4.28
CA ARG A 201 -4.58 -17.20 3.02
C ARG A 201 -5.56 -16.47 2.11
N SER A 202 -5.11 -16.11 0.92
CA SER A 202 -5.96 -15.50 -0.11
C SER A 202 -7.10 -16.44 -0.51
N SER A 203 -8.32 -15.90 -0.54
CA SER A 203 -9.51 -16.60 -1.04
C SER A 203 -9.54 -16.71 -2.57
N VAL A 204 -8.76 -15.89 -3.26
CA VAL A 204 -8.71 -15.82 -4.73
C VAL A 204 -7.80 -16.90 -5.32
N ASN A 205 -6.59 -17.02 -4.79
CA ASN A 205 -5.56 -17.89 -5.36
C ASN A 205 -5.00 -18.94 -4.37
N GLY A 206 -5.43 -18.89 -3.11
CA GLY A 206 -4.99 -19.81 -2.06
C GLY A 206 -3.56 -19.58 -1.56
N LYS A 207 -2.88 -18.56 -2.02
CA LYS A 207 -1.52 -18.21 -1.59
C LYS A 207 -1.55 -17.59 -0.19
N MET A 208 -0.44 -17.72 0.51
CA MET A 208 -0.26 -17.05 1.81
C MET A 208 0.25 -15.65 1.57
N PHE A 209 -0.25 -14.69 2.35
CA PHE A 209 0.20 -13.29 2.32
C PHE A 209 0.30 -12.71 3.73
N CYS A 210 1.09 -11.66 3.87
CA CYS A 210 1.14 -10.83 5.09
C CYS A 210 1.67 -9.43 4.76
N ASP A 211 1.36 -8.49 5.65
CA ASP A 211 1.97 -7.18 5.63
C ASP A 211 3.32 -7.20 6.35
N LYS A 212 4.31 -6.59 5.74
CA LYS A 212 5.64 -6.43 6.30
C LYS A 212 5.94 -4.97 6.52
N LEU A 213 6.38 -4.63 7.73
CA LEU A 213 6.86 -3.31 8.08
C LEU A 213 8.38 -3.28 8.05
N TYR A 214 8.92 -2.51 7.13
CA TYR A 214 10.34 -2.23 7.03
C TYR A 214 10.66 -0.85 7.61
N LYS A 215 11.84 -0.72 8.17
CA LYS A 215 12.35 0.54 8.74
C LYS A 215 13.71 0.87 8.16
N LEU A 216 13.92 2.14 7.79
CA LEU A 216 15.22 2.67 7.35
C LEU A 216 16.21 2.68 8.53
N ILE A 217 17.46 2.25 8.28
CA ILE A 217 18.56 2.22 9.26
C ILE A 217 19.08 3.64 9.54
#